data_ad2527c2e57e9699716b3f1895c146f3
#
_entry.id   ad2527c2e57e9699716b3f1895c146f3
#
_cell.length_a   1.000
_cell.length_b   1.000
_cell.length_c   1.000
_cell.angle_alpha   90.00
_cell.angle_beta   90.00
_cell.angle_gamma   90.00
#
_symmetry.space_group_name_H-M   'P 1'
#
loop_
_entity.id
_entity.type
_entity.pdbx_description
1 polymer ?
#
loop_
_entity_poly.entity_id
_entity_poly.type
_entity_poly.pdbx_seq_one_letter_code
_entity_poly.pdbx_strand_id
1 'polypeptide(L)'
;ISLTIDSDTVDEIYWIEEGKKLAIGTSGGIFNLYGSETSYTITPTNFSLIRDTSWEAADIKPARVGNAMIYVQFNRRKLRVLTFSGEDVQYESSEISYQADELVGKEVKELVYQKQPHSLTWCRLKDGTLASLSFEDTMPVVGWGHHTIGGTQADATLGNHAKVESMAVIPHDGRDQLWLIVKRDINGSTVRYVEFLEKFYEPSETDQELAHFVDCGLYKTASSFTTAQFAHLKDESIRILGD
;
A
#
# COMPACT_ATOMS: atom_id res chain seq x y z
N ILE A 1 17.96 -3.27 27.81
CA ILE A 1 17.34 -4.61 27.79
C ILE A 1 17.68 -5.19 26.43
N SER A 2 18.27 -6.37 26.38
CA SER A 2 18.50 -7.12 25.16
C SER A 2 17.53 -8.31 25.19
N LEU A 3 16.71 -8.45 24.16
CA LEU A 3 15.85 -9.61 23.97
C LEU A 3 16.44 -10.44 22.83
N THR A 4 16.60 -11.73 23.08
CA THR A 4 17.01 -12.68 22.04
C THR A 4 15.80 -13.52 21.67
N ILE A 5 15.50 -13.60 20.37
CA ILE A 5 14.50 -14.52 19.86
C ILE A 5 15.15 -15.91 19.87
N ASP A 6 14.63 -16.80 20.72
CA ASP A 6 15.05 -18.19 20.74
C ASP A 6 14.34 -18.93 19.60
N SER A 7 15.02 -19.06 18.48
CA SER A 7 14.57 -19.80 17.32
C SER A 7 15.68 -20.73 16.82
N ASP A 8 15.32 -21.82 16.20
CA ASP A 8 16.27 -22.79 15.60
C ASP A 8 17.07 -22.18 14.42
N THR A 9 16.67 -20.98 13.99
CA THR A 9 17.27 -20.24 12.88
C THR A 9 17.63 -18.82 13.32
N VAL A 10 18.61 -18.21 12.66
CA VAL A 10 18.93 -16.79 12.85
C VAL A 10 17.90 -15.99 12.07
N ASP A 11 16.89 -15.49 12.77
CA ASP A 11 15.79 -14.75 12.16
C ASP A 11 16.07 -13.25 12.17
N GLU A 12 15.98 -12.63 11.00
CA GLU A 12 16.10 -11.19 10.82
C GLU A 12 14.76 -10.51 11.10
N ILE A 13 14.75 -9.47 11.93
CA ILE A 13 13.55 -8.69 12.24
C ILE A 13 13.39 -7.64 11.15
N TYR A 14 12.27 -7.66 10.45
CA TYR A 14 11.96 -6.72 9.39
C TYR A 14 11.06 -5.58 9.84
N TRP A 15 10.08 -5.86 10.71
CA TRP A 15 9.19 -4.85 11.23
C TRP A 15 8.65 -5.22 12.61
N ILE A 16 8.25 -4.19 13.34
CA ILE A 16 7.57 -4.28 14.63
C ILE A 16 6.37 -3.35 14.56
N GLU A 17 5.18 -3.89 14.82
CA GLU A 17 3.94 -3.13 14.76
C GLU A 17 3.10 -3.32 16.02
N GLU A 18 2.42 -2.26 16.39
CA GLU A 18 1.51 -2.28 17.52
C GLU A 18 0.23 -3.07 17.21
N GLY A 19 -0.27 -3.78 18.19
CA GLY A 19 -1.52 -4.49 18.13
C GLY A 19 -2.05 -4.72 19.55
N LYS A 20 -2.90 -5.71 19.73
CA LYS A 20 -3.29 -6.14 21.08
C LYS A 20 -2.09 -6.66 21.88
N LYS A 21 -1.18 -7.30 21.16
CA LYS A 21 0.19 -7.61 21.56
C LYS A 21 1.13 -7.03 20.50
N LEU A 22 2.37 -6.76 20.81
CA LEU A 22 3.33 -6.27 19.85
C LEU A 22 3.67 -7.37 18.84
N ALA A 23 3.35 -7.15 17.59
CA ALA A 23 3.65 -8.09 16.50
C ALA A 23 5.03 -7.79 15.91
N ILE A 24 5.83 -8.84 15.73
CA ILE A 24 7.18 -8.78 15.19
C ILE A 24 7.27 -9.68 13.98
N GLY A 25 7.48 -9.09 12.80
CA GLY A 25 7.66 -9.81 11.55
C GLY A 25 9.13 -10.11 11.30
N THR A 26 9.43 -11.38 11.07
CA THR A 26 10.79 -11.86 10.84
C THR A 26 10.90 -12.72 9.60
N SER A 27 12.13 -13.04 9.20
CA SER A 27 12.43 -14.01 8.14
C SER A 27 12.03 -15.45 8.46
N GLY A 28 11.72 -15.76 9.73
CA GLY A 28 11.35 -17.11 10.17
C GLY A 28 9.89 -17.24 10.61
N GLY A 29 9.14 -16.15 10.63
CA GLY A 29 7.73 -16.16 11.04
C GLY A 29 7.28 -14.88 11.73
N ILE A 30 6.08 -14.92 12.30
CA ILE A 30 5.54 -13.81 13.09
C ILE A 30 5.58 -14.20 14.57
N PHE A 31 6.15 -13.31 15.36
CA PHE A 31 6.20 -13.42 16.82
C PHE A 31 5.30 -12.38 17.45
N ASN A 32 4.79 -12.68 18.62
CA ASN A 32 4.18 -11.69 19.49
C ASN A 32 5.00 -11.48 20.76
N LEU A 33 5.05 -10.24 21.20
CA LEU A 33 5.69 -9.83 22.45
C LEU A 33 4.65 -9.15 23.35
N TYR A 34 4.53 -9.61 24.58
CA TYR A 34 3.60 -9.07 25.57
C TYR A 34 4.11 -9.31 27.00
N GLY A 35 3.52 -8.66 27.99
CA GLY A 35 3.90 -8.82 29.40
C GLY A 35 3.42 -10.14 29.99
N SER A 36 2.14 -10.25 30.26
CA SER A 36 1.49 -11.47 30.76
C SER A 36 0.08 -11.57 30.23
N GLU A 37 -0.58 -12.70 30.41
CA GLU A 37 -1.97 -12.90 29.97
C GLU A 37 -2.96 -11.95 30.68
N THR A 38 -2.64 -11.53 31.90
CA THR A 38 -3.46 -10.59 32.69
C THR A 38 -3.04 -9.13 32.54
N SER A 39 -1.79 -8.88 32.13
CA SER A 39 -1.26 -7.54 31.90
C SER A 39 -0.38 -7.52 30.68
N TYR A 40 -0.85 -6.91 29.60
CA TYR A 40 -0.08 -6.77 28.36
C TYR A 40 1.12 -5.81 28.47
N THR A 41 1.27 -5.15 29.63
CA THR A 41 2.40 -4.23 29.88
C THR A 41 3.72 -4.97 29.91
N ILE A 42 4.62 -4.66 29.01
CA ILE A 42 5.94 -5.22 28.90
C ILE A 42 6.85 -4.53 29.93
N THR A 43 7.50 -5.31 30.80
CA THR A 43 8.51 -4.82 31.75
C THR A 43 9.79 -5.64 31.63
N PRO A 44 10.94 -5.17 32.17
CA PRO A 44 12.19 -5.91 32.09
C PRO A 44 12.15 -7.33 32.68
N THR A 45 11.25 -7.57 33.62
CA THR A 45 11.09 -8.83 34.35
C THR A 45 9.82 -9.60 33.99
N ASN A 46 8.95 -9.01 33.17
CA ASN A 46 7.69 -9.61 32.76
C ASN A 46 7.49 -9.39 31.26
N PHE A 47 7.99 -10.31 30.47
CA PHE A 47 7.75 -10.37 29.03
C PHE A 47 7.65 -11.82 28.57
N SER A 48 6.87 -12.06 27.56
CA SER A 48 6.74 -13.32 26.85
C SER A 48 6.90 -13.06 25.36
N LEU A 49 7.70 -13.87 24.69
CA LEU A 49 7.92 -13.82 23.26
C LEU A 49 7.55 -15.19 22.68
N ILE A 50 6.51 -15.23 21.87
CA ILE A 50 5.98 -16.48 21.32
C ILE A 50 5.86 -16.35 19.81
N ARG A 51 6.21 -17.41 19.08
CA ARG A 51 5.97 -17.49 17.63
C ARG A 51 4.53 -17.94 17.39
N ASP A 52 3.71 -17.07 16.79
CA ASP A 52 2.31 -17.37 16.49
C ASP A 52 2.17 -18.13 15.17
N THR A 53 3.01 -17.81 14.19
CA THR A 53 2.95 -18.46 12.88
C THR A 53 4.32 -18.60 12.26
N SER A 54 4.50 -19.67 11.48
CA SER A 54 5.71 -19.91 10.67
C SER A 54 5.69 -19.22 9.30
N TRP A 55 4.62 -18.42 9.01
CA TRP A 55 4.59 -17.65 7.78
C TRP A 55 5.50 -16.43 7.91
N GLU A 56 6.56 -16.46 7.14
CA GLU A 56 7.64 -15.45 7.12
C GLU A 56 7.13 -14.11 6.63
N ALA A 57 7.73 -13.01 7.11
CA ALA A 57 7.46 -11.67 6.65
C ALA A 57 8.49 -11.19 5.61
N ALA A 58 8.09 -10.27 4.74
CA ALA A 58 9.02 -9.47 3.94
C ALA A 58 9.43 -8.21 4.70
N ASP A 59 10.56 -7.62 4.32
CA ASP A 59 10.99 -6.28 4.75
C ASP A 59 10.14 -5.21 4.04
N ILE A 60 8.87 -5.17 4.44
CA ILE A 60 7.87 -4.21 3.98
C ILE A 60 6.95 -3.93 5.17
N LYS A 61 6.81 -2.66 5.52
CA LYS A 61 5.95 -2.25 6.62
C LYS A 61 4.51 -2.74 6.39
N PRO A 62 3.89 -3.45 7.34
CA PRO A 62 2.51 -3.87 7.21
C PRO A 62 1.53 -2.71 7.25
N ALA A 63 0.35 -2.91 6.67
CA ALA A 63 -0.76 -1.99 6.69
C ALA A 63 -1.76 -2.41 7.78
N ARG A 64 -2.10 -1.50 8.70
CA ARG A 64 -3.10 -1.77 9.72
C ARG A 64 -4.48 -1.34 9.25
N VAL A 65 -5.40 -2.31 9.19
CA VAL A 65 -6.79 -2.11 8.77
C VAL A 65 -7.71 -2.56 9.91
N GLY A 66 -8.28 -1.60 10.62
CA GLY A 66 -9.07 -1.89 11.82
C GLY A 66 -8.24 -2.63 12.88
N ASN A 67 -8.67 -3.83 13.24
CA ASN A 67 -7.98 -4.72 14.18
C ASN A 67 -7.04 -5.71 13.49
N ALA A 68 -7.05 -5.77 12.17
CA ALA A 68 -6.20 -6.63 11.37
C ALA A 68 -4.93 -5.92 10.90
N MET A 69 -3.90 -6.69 10.60
CA MET A 69 -2.68 -6.22 9.93
C MET A 69 -2.51 -6.98 8.63
N ILE A 70 -2.35 -6.27 7.52
CA ILE A 70 -2.04 -6.84 6.22
C ILE A 70 -0.53 -6.74 6.03
N TYR A 71 0.13 -7.87 5.81
CA TYR A 71 1.57 -7.93 5.58
C TYR A 71 1.92 -8.72 4.33
N VAL A 72 3.09 -8.47 3.80
CA VAL A 72 3.63 -9.18 2.65
C VAL A 72 4.47 -10.35 3.14
N GLN A 73 4.20 -11.54 2.60
CA GLN A 73 5.01 -12.72 2.86
C GLN A 73 6.42 -12.58 2.28
N PHE A 74 7.41 -13.26 2.83
CA PHE A 74 8.83 -13.16 2.49
C PHE A 74 9.14 -13.21 0.98
N ASN A 75 8.45 -14.06 0.24
CA ASN A 75 8.59 -14.17 -1.21
C ASN A 75 8.08 -12.95 -2.00
N ARG A 76 7.47 -11.97 -1.33
CA ARG A 76 6.90 -10.72 -1.87
C ARG A 76 5.77 -10.91 -2.89
N ARG A 77 5.21 -12.12 -2.99
CA ARG A 77 4.17 -12.48 -3.98
C ARG A 77 2.84 -12.83 -3.36
N LYS A 78 2.74 -12.75 -2.05
CA LYS A 78 1.53 -13.06 -1.30
C LYS A 78 1.29 -12.03 -0.23
N LEU A 79 0.03 -11.66 -0.07
CA LEU A 79 -0.43 -10.87 1.06
C LEU A 79 -1.18 -11.78 2.03
N ARG A 80 -0.93 -11.53 3.29
CA ARG A 80 -1.58 -12.22 4.39
C ARG A 80 -2.21 -11.23 5.34
N VAL A 81 -3.32 -11.61 5.93
CA VAL A 81 -3.94 -10.87 7.01
C VAL A 81 -3.59 -11.54 8.33
N LEU A 82 -3.18 -10.76 9.29
CA LEU A 82 -2.90 -11.14 10.66
C LEU A 82 -4.00 -10.60 11.54
N THR A 83 -4.78 -11.49 12.17
CA THR A 83 -5.88 -11.16 13.08
C THR A 83 -5.61 -11.75 14.45
N PHE A 84 -6.01 -11.05 15.51
CA PHE A 84 -5.86 -11.57 16.85
C PHE A 84 -7.07 -12.42 17.24
N SER A 85 -6.84 -13.70 17.49
CA SER A 85 -7.82 -14.62 18.07
C SER A 85 -7.89 -14.41 19.58
N GLY A 86 -9.08 -14.05 20.08
CA GLY A 86 -9.30 -13.89 21.52
C GLY A 86 -9.43 -15.22 22.27
N GLU A 87 -9.80 -16.29 21.56
CA GLU A 87 -9.94 -17.63 22.15
C GLU A 87 -8.56 -18.26 22.40
N ASP A 88 -7.68 -18.20 21.40
CA ASP A 88 -6.35 -18.80 21.47
C ASP A 88 -5.29 -17.85 22.01
N VAL A 89 -5.62 -16.57 22.20
CA VAL A 89 -4.73 -15.50 22.70
C VAL A 89 -3.49 -15.32 21.82
N GLN A 90 -3.61 -15.58 20.52
CA GLN A 90 -2.53 -15.54 19.53
C GLN A 90 -2.98 -14.83 18.25
N TYR A 91 -2.02 -14.49 17.40
CA TYR A 91 -2.31 -14.02 16.06
C TYR A 91 -2.45 -15.20 15.09
N GLU A 92 -3.48 -15.12 14.26
CA GLU A 92 -3.71 -16.04 13.15
C GLU A 92 -3.38 -15.36 11.82
N SER A 93 -2.80 -16.10 10.90
CA SER A 93 -2.39 -15.60 9.58
C SER A 93 -3.10 -16.34 8.46
N SER A 94 -3.90 -15.62 7.68
CA SER A 94 -4.63 -16.13 6.51
C SER A 94 -4.16 -15.44 5.23
N GLU A 95 -4.09 -16.18 4.12
CA GLU A 95 -3.79 -15.60 2.81
C GLU A 95 -5.02 -14.91 2.22
N ILE A 96 -4.87 -13.64 1.80
CA ILE A 96 -5.93 -12.85 1.19
C ILE A 96 -5.70 -12.57 -0.29
N SER A 97 -4.54 -12.93 -0.82
CA SER A 97 -4.16 -12.73 -2.22
C SER A 97 -4.47 -13.90 -3.13
N TYR A 98 -5.06 -14.98 -2.63
CA TYR A 98 -5.31 -16.20 -3.40
C TYR A 98 -6.08 -15.96 -4.72
N GLN A 99 -7.05 -15.03 -4.72
CA GLN A 99 -7.83 -14.68 -5.91
C GLN A 99 -7.14 -13.66 -6.82
N ALA A 100 -6.01 -13.10 -6.41
CA ALA A 100 -5.27 -12.05 -7.09
C ALA A 100 -3.81 -12.43 -7.35
N ASP A 101 -3.53 -13.72 -7.50
CA ASP A 101 -2.17 -14.22 -7.68
C ASP A 101 -1.48 -13.64 -8.92
N GLU A 102 -2.20 -13.39 -10.00
CA GLU A 102 -1.69 -12.70 -11.20
C GLU A 102 -1.27 -11.24 -10.93
N LEU A 103 -1.96 -10.56 -10.01
CA LEU A 103 -1.63 -9.18 -9.64
C LEU A 103 -0.39 -9.14 -8.74
N VAL A 104 -0.48 -9.76 -7.57
CA VAL A 104 0.57 -9.67 -6.56
C VAL A 104 1.77 -10.57 -6.88
N GLY A 105 1.60 -11.54 -7.77
CA GLY A 105 2.68 -12.38 -8.30
C GLY A 105 3.82 -11.60 -8.98
N LYS A 106 3.57 -10.34 -9.35
CA LYS A 106 4.59 -9.39 -9.86
C LYS A 106 5.55 -8.85 -8.80
N GLU A 107 5.49 -9.30 -7.58
CA GLU A 107 6.22 -8.85 -6.39
C GLU A 107 5.77 -7.49 -5.86
N VAL A 108 5.28 -7.49 -4.64
CA VAL A 108 4.95 -6.27 -3.88
C VAL A 108 6.22 -5.63 -3.34
N LYS A 109 6.33 -4.32 -3.47
CA LYS A 109 7.49 -3.53 -3.02
C LYS A 109 7.15 -2.57 -1.90
N GLU A 110 5.88 -2.18 -1.77
CA GLU A 110 5.44 -1.22 -0.77
C GLU A 110 3.95 -1.39 -0.49
N LEU A 111 3.53 -1.15 0.74
CA LEU A 111 2.14 -1.11 1.18
C LEU A 111 1.85 0.21 1.86
N VAL A 112 0.70 0.81 1.57
CA VAL A 112 0.15 1.93 2.33
C VAL A 112 -1.36 1.77 2.48
N TYR A 113 -1.92 2.29 3.56
CA TYR A 113 -3.35 2.20 3.85
C TYR A 113 -4.02 3.56 3.80
N GLN A 114 -5.04 3.66 2.98
CA GLN A 114 -5.96 4.78 2.87
C GLN A 114 -7.24 4.41 3.63
N LYS A 115 -7.52 5.14 4.71
CA LYS A 115 -8.67 4.84 5.56
C LYS A 115 -9.95 5.48 5.04
N GLN A 116 -9.88 6.69 4.49
CA GLN A 116 -11.04 7.50 4.09
C GLN A 116 -10.85 8.09 2.69
N PRO A 117 -11.94 8.25 1.91
CA PRO A 117 -13.33 7.83 2.19
C PRO A 117 -13.55 6.33 2.04
N HIS A 118 -12.69 5.63 1.35
CA HIS A 118 -12.75 4.19 1.10
C HIS A 118 -11.57 3.49 1.75
N SER A 119 -11.85 2.43 2.50
CA SER A 119 -10.84 1.57 3.12
C SER A 119 -10.08 0.78 2.06
N LEU A 120 -8.93 1.30 1.62
CA LEU A 120 -8.11 0.70 0.57
C LEU A 120 -6.67 0.50 1.03
N THR A 121 -6.16 -0.71 0.88
CA THR A 121 -4.72 -0.98 0.98
C THR A 121 -4.12 -0.94 -0.42
N TRP A 122 -3.20 -0.02 -0.63
CA TRP A 122 -2.49 0.14 -1.89
C TRP A 122 -1.19 -0.65 -1.86
N CYS A 123 -0.95 -1.40 -2.92
CA CYS A 123 0.25 -2.19 -3.14
C CYS A 123 0.99 -1.64 -4.36
N ARG A 124 2.23 -1.20 -4.19
CA ARG A 124 3.11 -0.90 -5.32
C ARG A 124 3.81 -2.18 -5.75
N LEU A 125 3.70 -2.49 -7.03
CA LEU A 125 4.28 -3.70 -7.62
C LEU A 125 5.67 -3.39 -8.23
N LYS A 126 6.47 -4.42 -8.45
CA LYS A 126 7.83 -4.31 -8.98
C LYS A 126 7.88 -3.68 -10.37
N ASP A 127 6.86 -3.92 -11.18
CA ASP A 127 6.74 -3.34 -12.52
C ASP A 127 6.31 -1.86 -12.50
N GLY A 128 6.03 -1.31 -11.33
CA GLY A 128 5.61 0.08 -11.14
C GLY A 128 4.10 0.30 -11.28
N THR A 129 3.31 -0.76 -11.47
CA THR A 129 1.85 -0.70 -11.38
C THR A 129 1.39 -0.70 -9.94
N LEU A 130 0.13 -0.40 -9.72
CA LEU A 130 -0.51 -0.45 -8.41
C LEU A 130 -1.59 -1.54 -8.39
N ALA A 131 -1.73 -2.19 -7.24
CA ALA A 131 -2.92 -2.95 -6.92
C ALA A 131 -3.60 -2.31 -5.70
N SER A 132 -4.92 -2.25 -5.72
CA SER A 132 -5.73 -1.86 -4.57
C SER A 132 -6.45 -3.07 -4.00
N LEU A 133 -6.48 -3.15 -2.69
CA LEU A 133 -7.20 -4.16 -1.94
C LEU A 133 -8.26 -3.48 -1.08
N SER A 134 -9.52 -3.77 -1.33
CA SER A 134 -10.62 -3.46 -0.41
C SER A 134 -10.79 -4.64 0.54
N PHE A 135 -10.55 -4.40 1.82
CA PHE A 135 -10.65 -5.39 2.89
C PHE A 135 -11.28 -4.76 4.12
N GLU A 136 -12.19 -5.48 4.73
CA GLU A 136 -12.83 -5.11 5.99
C GLU A 136 -12.73 -6.31 6.93
N ASP A 137 -12.20 -6.11 8.13
CA ASP A 137 -11.99 -7.18 9.12
C ASP A 137 -13.28 -7.78 9.67
N THR A 138 -14.39 -7.05 9.55
CA THR A 138 -15.73 -7.47 9.99
C THR A 138 -16.57 -8.11 8.90
N MET A 139 -16.16 -8.02 7.64
CA MET A 139 -16.88 -8.55 6.48
C MET A 139 -16.00 -9.46 5.64
N PRO A 140 -16.52 -10.63 5.19
CA PRO A 140 -15.74 -11.56 4.37
C PRO A 140 -15.61 -11.11 2.90
N VAL A 141 -15.55 -9.79 2.66
CA VAL A 141 -15.43 -9.24 1.31
C VAL A 141 -13.99 -8.82 1.06
N VAL A 142 -13.40 -9.41 0.04
CA VAL A 142 -12.05 -9.08 -0.45
C VAL A 142 -12.17 -8.69 -1.91
N GLY A 143 -11.90 -7.44 -2.24
CA GLY A 143 -11.93 -6.91 -3.60
C GLY A 143 -10.55 -6.46 -4.05
N TRP A 144 -10.16 -6.81 -5.28
CA TRP A 144 -8.88 -6.40 -5.86
C TRP A 144 -9.08 -5.56 -7.10
N GLY A 145 -8.30 -4.50 -7.25
CA GLY A 145 -8.21 -3.66 -8.43
C GLY A 145 -6.78 -3.54 -8.93
N HIS A 146 -6.58 -3.48 -10.23
CA HIS A 146 -5.30 -3.22 -10.87
C HIS A 146 -5.29 -1.83 -11.50
N HIS A 147 -4.21 -1.06 -11.28
CA HIS A 147 -4.08 0.30 -11.76
C HIS A 147 -2.75 0.49 -12.46
N THR A 148 -2.81 1.05 -13.66
CA THR A 148 -1.66 1.54 -14.41
C THR A 148 -1.76 3.06 -14.48
N ILE A 149 -0.63 3.74 -14.34
CA ILE A 149 -0.58 5.20 -14.46
C ILE A 149 -0.26 5.57 -15.90
N GLY A 150 -0.96 6.57 -16.44
CA GLY A 150 -0.78 7.06 -17.80
C GLY A 150 0.62 7.60 -18.04
N GLY A 151 1.04 7.56 -19.31
CA GLY A 151 2.38 7.88 -19.78
C GLY A 151 3.20 6.64 -20.09
N THR A 152 4.40 6.84 -20.58
CA THR A 152 5.33 5.78 -20.97
C THR A 152 6.64 5.84 -20.20
N GLN A 153 7.35 4.72 -20.18
CA GLN A 153 8.70 4.63 -19.66
C GLN A 153 9.46 3.55 -20.46
N ALA A 154 10.65 3.90 -20.95
CA ALA A 154 11.39 3.10 -21.93
C ALA A 154 11.92 1.74 -21.46
N ASP A 155 11.76 1.40 -20.18
CA ASP A 155 12.11 0.07 -19.69
C ASP A 155 11.04 -0.97 -20.11
N ALA A 156 11.20 -1.45 -21.33
CA ALA A 156 10.30 -2.41 -21.96
C ALA A 156 10.23 -3.76 -21.20
N THR A 157 11.16 -4.05 -20.30
CA THR A 157 11.21 -5.32 -19.56
C THR A 157 10.09 -5.43 -18.52
N LEU A 158 9.57 -4.30 -18.06
CA LEU A 158 8.54 -4.20 -17.03
C LEU A 158 7.22 -3.58 -17.54
N GLY A 159 7.02 -3.51 -18.84
CA GLY A 159 5.86 -2.88 -19.45
C GLY A 159 6.12 -1.42 -19.85
N ASN A 160 5.39 -0.95 -20.87
CA ASN A 160 5.57 0.38 -21.44
C ASN A 160 4.54 1.38 -20.87
N HIS A 161 4.49 1.48 -19.55
CA HIS A 161 3.63 2.44 -18.82
C HIS A 161 4.50 3.25 -17.84
N ALA A 162 3.97 4.38 -17.38
CA ALA A 162 4.61 5.13 -16.30
C ALA A 162 4.76 4.26 -15.05
N LYS A 163 5.78 4.50 -14.25
CA LYS A 163 6.12 3.67 -13.10
C LYS A 163 6.01 4.43 -11.81
N VAL A 164 5.26 3.90 -10.88
CA VAL A 164 5.25 4.38 -9.50
C VAL A 164 6.51 3.87 -8.81
N GLU A 165 7.35 4.79 -8.33
CA GLU A 165 8.59 4.48 -7.62
C GLU A 165 8.41 4.49 -6.10
N SER A 166 7.49 5.29 -5.57
CA SER A 166 7.12 5.33 -4.16
C SER A 166 5.72 5.88 -3.96
N MET A 167 5.12 5.60 -2.82
CA MET A 167 3.79 6.08 -2.49
C MET A 167 3.66 6.39 -0.99
N ALA A 168 2.76 7.33 -0.66
CA ALA A 168 2.42 7.68 0.71
C ALA A 168 0.96 8.08 0.78
N VAL A 169 0.32 7.83 1.91
CA VAL A 169 -1.01 8.33 2.21
C VAL A 169 -0.90 9.50 3.17
N ILE A 170 -1.47 10.64 2.80
CA ILE A 170 -1.40 11.88 3.57
C ILE A 170 -2.83 12.38 3.80
N PRO A 171 -3.22 12.66 5.06
CA PRO A 171 -4.50 13.27 5.35
C PRO A 171 -4.60 14.67 4.72
N HIS A 172 -5.66 14.93 3.99
CA HIS A 172 -5.91 16.21 3.34
C HIS A 172 -7.41 16.48 3.23
N ASP A 173 -7.85 17.61 3.72
CA ASP A 173 -9.23 18.09 3.61
C ASP A 173 -10.31 17.07 4.01
N GLY A 174 -10.13 16.48 5.21
CA GLY A 174 -11.08 15.51 5.78
C GLY A 174 -11.06 14.10 5.15
N ARG A 175 -10.12 13.83 4.26
CA ARG A 175 -9.90 12.53 3.60
C ARG A 175 -8.42 12.15 3.61
N ASP A 176 -8.13 10.92 3.28
CA ASP A 176 -6.79 10.45 2.99
C ASP A 176 -6.53 10.54 1.48
N GLN A 177 -5.40 11.10 1.11
CA GLN A 177 -5.00 11.25 -0.28
C GLN A 177 -3.76 10.41 -0.56
N LEU A 178 -3.82 9.57 -1.60
CA LEU A 178 -2.69 8.78 -2.06
C LEU A 178 -1.77 9.65 -2.91
N TRP A 179 -0.53 9.85 -2.45
CA TRP A 179 0.53 10.55 -3.15
C TRP A 179 1.53 9.57 -3.76
N LEU A 180 2.00 9.87 -4.95
CA LEU A 180 2.82 9.02 -5.78
C LEU A 180 4.04 9.78 -6.29
N ILE A 181 5.19 9.11 -6.34
CA ILE A 181 6.32 9.54 -7.17
C ILE A 181 6.25 8.71 -8.44
N VAL A 182 5.98 9.37 -9.55
CA VAL A 182 5.77 8.72 -10.86
C VAL A 182 6.90 9.07 -11.81
N LYS A 183 7.52 8.03 -12.36
CA LYS A 183 8.57 8.11 -13.37
C LYS A 183 7.97 7.94 -14.76
N ARG A 184 8.27 8.86 -15.66
CA ARG A 184 7.87 8.85 -17.08
C ARG A 184 9.02 9.26 -17.98
N ASP A 185 8.93 8.87 -19.24
CA ASP A 185 9.77 9.42 -20.30
C ASP A 185 8.94 10.43 -21.10
N ILE A 186 9.38 11.67 -21.10
CA ILE A 186 8.76 12.78 -21.81
C ILE A 186 9.80 13.40 -22.72
N ASN A 187 9.49 13.50 -24.00
CA ASN A 187 10.39 14.05 -25.03
C ASN A 187 11.81 13.42 -24.95
N GLY A 188 11.89 12.09 -24.84
CA GLY A 188 13.15 11.34 -24.78
C GLY A 188 13.94 11.49 -23.48
N SER A 189 13.39 12.13 -22.46
CA SER A 189 14.03 12.32 -21.15
C SER A 189 13.21 11.69 -20.04
N THR A 190 13.88 11.00 -19.14
CA THR A 190 13.24 10.47 -17.95
C THR A 190 13.01 11.58 -16.93
N VAL A 191 11.75 11.75 -16.54
CA VAL A 191 11.30 12.72 -15.52
C VAL A 191 10.56 12.05 -14.38
N ARG A 192 10.50 12.73 -13.25
CA ARG A 192 9.75 12.29 -12.08
C ARG A 192 8.81 13.39 -11.63
N TYR A 193 7.58 13.02 -11.38
CA TYR A 193 6.56 13.91 -10.85
C TYR A 193 6.03 13.40 -9.52
N VAL A 194 5.72 14.35 -8.64
CA VAL A 194 4.93 14.09 -7.45
C VAL A 194 3.47 14.34 -7.83
N GLU A 195 2.67 13.30 -7.76
CA GLU A 195 1.27 13.29 -8.14
C GLU A 195 0.43 12.78 -6.99
N PHE A 196 -0.85 13.03 -7.03
CA PHE A 196 -1.79 12.45 -6.09
C PHE A 196 -3.02 11.91 -6.81
N LEU A 197 -3.64 10.91 -6.19
CA LEU A 197 -4.92 10.38 -6.68
C LEU A 197 -6.03 11.32 -6.21
N GLU A 198 -6.78 11.85 -7.19
CA GLU A 198 -7.94 12.67 -6.91
C GLU A 198 -9.06 11.81 -6.31
N LYS A 199 -10.03 12.45 -5.66
CA LYS A 199 -11.19 11.75 -5.10
C LYS A 199 -11.97 11.03 -6.19
N PHE A 200 -12.57 9.90 -5.83
CA PHE A 200 -13.52 9.25 -6.73
C PHE A 200 -14.71 10.17 -6.99
N TYR A 201 -15.26 10.04 -8.19
CA TYR A 201 -16.47 10.78 -8.55
C TYR A 201 -17.65 10.34 -7.69
N GLU A 202 -18.25 11.31 -7.00
CA GLU A 202 -19.47 11.13 -6.21
C GLU A 202 -20.58 12.01 -6.78
N PRO A 203 -21.64 11.42 -7.36
CA PRO A 203 -22.73 12.19 -8.01
C PRO A 203 -23.43 13.16 -7.07
N SER A 204 -23.40 12.91 -5.75
CA SER A 204 -24.00 13.79 -4.74
C SER A 204 -23.19 15.03 -4.40
N GLU A 205 -21.91 15.04 -4.72
CA GLU A 205 -20.97 16.11 -4.32
C GLU A 205 -20.43 16.91 -5.51
N THR A 206 -20.45 16.34 -6.70
CA THR A 206 -19.77 16.89 -7.87
C THR A 206 -20.67 16.83 -9.10
N ASP A 207 -20.79 17.93 -9.80
CA ASP A 207 -21.45 17.95 -11.11
C ASP A 207 -20.70 17.03 -12.07
N GLN A 208 -21.45 16.27 -12.87
CA GLN A 208 -20.88 15.30 -13.81
C GLN A 208 -19.89 15.94 -14.79
N GLU A 209 -20.09 17.22 -15.11
CA GLU A 209 -19.23 18.01 -15.99
C GLU A 209 -17.83 18.24 -15.40
N LEU A 210 -17.71 18.19 -14.07
CA LEU A 210 -16.46 18.34 -13.35
C LEU A 210 -15.76 17.01 -13.06
N ALA A 211 -16.37 15.88 -13.46
CA ALA A 211 -15.77 14.57 -13.27
C ALA A 211 -14.67 14.31 -14.30
N HIS A 212 -13.46 14.13 -13.83
CA HIS A 212 -12.30 13.84 -14.67
C HIS A 212 -11.87 12.38 -14.54
N PHE A 213 -12.07 11.61 -15.59
CA PHE A 213 -11.64 10.21 -15.69
C PHE A 213 -10.38 10.12 -16.57
N VAL A 214 -9.32 10.81 -16.15
CA VAL A 214 -8.07 10.89 -16.90
C VAL A 214 -6.87 10.65 -15.98
N ASP A 215 -5.85 10.02 -16.52
CA ASP A 215 -4.56 9.91 -15.88
C ASP A 215 -3.72 11.17 -16.16
N CYS A 216 -2.91 11.58 -15.17
CA CYS A 216 -1.99 12.72 -15.32
C CYS A 216 -2.68 14.04 -15.67
N GLY A 217 -3.85 14.28 -15.07
CA GLY A 217 -4.60 15.52 -15.27
C GLY A 217 -3.97 16.71 -14.56
N LEU A 218 -4.07 17.89 -15.16
CA LEU A 218 -3.81 19.17 -14.51
C LEU A 218 -5.08 20.01 -14.58
N TYR A 219 -5.60 20.38 -13.43
CA TYR A 219 -6.77 21.25 -13.35
C TYR A 219 -6.34 22.71 -13.17
N LYS A 220 -6.98 23.61 -13.92
CA LYS A 220 -6.80 25.04 -13.74
C LYS A 220 -8.05 25.79 -14.14
N THR A 221 -8.53 26.66 -13.26
CA THR A 221 -9.54 27.66 -13.58
C THR A 221 -8.89 28.83 -14.32
N ALA A 222 -9.05 28.90 -15.62
CA ALA A 222 -8.53 29.97 -16.44
C ALA A 222 -9.32 30.10 -17.74
N SER A 223 -9.48 31.33 -18.22
CA SER A 223 -10.10 31.62 -19.51
C SER A 223 -9.19 31.33 -20.73
N SER A 224 -7.92 31.06 -20.49
CA SER A 224 -6.96 30.71 -21.53
C SER A 224 -5.77 29.93 -20.96
N PHE A 225 -5.18 29.08 -21.77
CA PHE A 225 -3.94 28.35 -21.48
C PHE A 225 -2.79 28.91 -22.31
N THR A 226 -1.61 28.97 -21.69
CA THR A 226 -0.37 29.36 -22.38
C THR A 226 0.53 28.16 -22.57
N THR A 227 1.36 28.19 -23.60
CA THR A 227 2.37 27.14 -23.88
C THR A 227 3.30 26.88 -22.69
N ALA A 228 3.57 27.91 -21.87
CA ALA A 228 4.41 27.76 -20.69
C ALA A 228 3.81 26.83 -19.63
N GLN A 229 2.49 26.70 -19.56
CA GLN A 229 1.78 25.82 -18.62
C GLN A 229 1.94 24.34 -18.98
N PHE A 230 2.18 24.06 -20.26
CA PHE A 230 2.39 22.71 -20.79
C PHE A 230 3.85 22.41 -21.12
N ALA A 231 4.78 23.27 -20.68
CA ALA A 231 6.20 23.09 -20.96
C ALA A 231 6.77 21.75 -20.49
N HIS A 232 6.20 21.19 -19.42
CA HIS A 232 6.54 19.87 -18.88
C HIS A 232 6.03 18.71 -19.74
N LEU A 233 5.11 18.95 -20.67
CA LEU A 233 4.55 17.96 -21.62
C LEU A 233 4.96 18.29 -23.06
N LYS A 234 6.10 18.92 -23.24
CA LYS A 234 6.61 19.29 -24.57
C LYS A 234 6.70 18.04 -25.46
N ASP A 235 6.15 18.18 -26.70
CA ASP A 235 6.10 17.14 -27.72
C ASP A 235 5.22 15.92 -27.39
N GLU A 236 4.39 16.01 -26.33
CA GLU A 236 3.39 15.01 -25.98
C GLU A 236 1.99 15.37 -26.52
N SER A 237 1.18 14.34 -26.76
CA SER A 237 -0.22 14.52 -27.13
C SER A 237 -1.05 14.76 -25.86
N ILE A 238 -1.68 15.92 -25.78
CA ILE A 238 -2.54 16.30 -24.65
C ILE A 238 -4.00 16.44 -25.10
N ARG A 239 -4.93 16.22 -24.19
CA ARG A 239 -6.34 16.53 -24.38
C ARG A 239 -6.72 17.66 -23.44
N ILE A 240 -7.41 18.66 -23.98
CA ILE A 240 -7.93 19.78 -23.21
C ILE A 240 -9.45 19.62 -23.20
N LEU A 241 -10.01 19.55 -21.99
CA LEU A 241 -11.44 19.63 -21.75
C LEU A 241 -11.73 21.05 -21.25
N GLY A 242 -12.64 21.75 -21.86
CA GLY A 242 -13.06 23.09 -21.47
C GLY A 242 -14.56 23.22 -21.64
N ASP A 243 -15.18 24.07 -20.83
CA ASP A 243 -16.56 24.48 -20.96
C ASP A 243 -16.71 25.50 -22.12
#